data_c1d5b01db131096f0178fdab03afe739
#
_entry.id   c1d5b01db131096f0178fdab03afe739
#
_cell.length_a   1.000
_cell.length_b   1.000
_cell.length_c   1.000
_cell.angle_alpha   90.00
_cell.angle_beta   90.00
_cell.angle_gamma   90.00
#
_symmetry.space_group_name_H-M   'P 1'
#
loop_
_entity.id
_entity.type
_entity.pdbx_description
1 polymer ?
#
loop_
_entity_poly.entity_id
_entity_poly.type
_entity_poly.pdbx_seq_one_letter_code
_entity_poly.pdbx_strand_id
1 'polypeptide(L)'
;MRIQDIARLANVSVATVSRVINNNNNVKEETKERINQIIKENNYYPNIIARNLSKNENNTIGVIVPDIKNLYFASIMDGIVDEANNRNLNIILGCSNENFKLQKKYIELFIEQRVKGII
;
A
#
# COMPACT_ATOMS: atom_id res chain seq x y z
N MET A 1 -16.26 3.96 7.72
CA MET A 1 -16.42 2.67 8.42
C MET A 1 -15.09 2.26 9.02
N ARG A 2 -15.09 1.77 10.23
CA ARG A 2 -13.88 1.34 10.97
C ARG A 2 -13.89 -0.18 11.13
N ILE A 3 -12.75 -0.77 11.46
CA ILE A 3 -12.63 -2.21 11.72
C ILE A 3 -13.59 -2.70 12.84
N GLN A 4 -13.87 -1.84 13.83
CA GLN A 4 -14.83 -2.12 14.89
C GLN A 4 -16.26 -2.31 14.37
N ASP A 5 -16.62 -1.58 13.32
CA ASP A 5 -17.95 -1.69 12.71
C ASP A 5 -18.10 -3.02 11.98
N ILE A 6 -17.06 -3.45 11.26
CA ILE A 6 -17.01 -4.78 10.63
C ILE A 6 -17.09 -5.88 11.69
N ALA A 7 -16.35 -5.76 12.79
CA ALA A 7 -16.39 -6.72 13.89
C ALA A 7 -17.80 -6.86 14.49
N ARG A 8 -18.50 -5.74 14.66
CA ARG A 8 -19.88 -5.70 15.16
C ARG A 8 -20.84 -6.39 14.19
N LEU A 9 -20.77 -6.05 12.90
CA LEU A 9 -21.62 -6.65 11.86
C LEU A 9 -21.38 -8.15 11.72
N ALA A 10 -20.14 -8.60 11.86
CA ALA A 10 -19.78 -10.01 11.80
C ALA A 10 -19.98 -10.76 13.12
N ASN A 11 -20.33 -10.06 14.19
CA ASN A 11 -20.46 -10.62 15.54
C ASN A 11 -19.19 -11.37 16.00
N VAL A 12 -18.04 -10.74 15.82
CA VAL A 12 -16.72 -11.27 16.21
C VAL A 12 -15.87 -10.18 16.84
N SER A 13 -14.73 -10.55 17.42
CA SER A 13 -13.76 -9.57 17.94
C SER A 13 -13.03 -8.84 16.82
N VAL A 14 -12.54 -7.63 17.10
CA VAL A 14 -11.67 -6.87 16.19
C VAL A 14 -10.42 -7.67 15.82
N ALA A 15 -9.87 -8.43 16.78
CA ALA A 15 -8.73 -9.31 16.54
C ALA A 15 -9.04 -10.39 15.49
N THR A 16 -10.26 -10.94 15.49
CA THR A 16 -10.69 -11.93 14.49
C THR A 16 -10.78 -11.30 13.09
N VAL A 17 -11.37 -10.10 12.98
CA VAL A 17 -11.41 -9.36 11.71
C VAL A 17 -9.99 -9.06 11.21
N SER A 18 -9.11 -8.60 12.08
CA SER A 18 -7.70 -8.32 11.75
C SER A 18 -6.98 -9.57 11.23
N ARG A 19 -7.22 -10.75 11.85
CA ARG A 19 -6.64 -12.02 11.39
C ARG A 19 -7.12 -12.36 9.98
N VAL A 20 -8.40 -12.20 9.67
CA VAL A 20 -8.96 -12.45 8.33
C VAL A 20 -8.33 -11.51 7.30
N ILE A 21 -8.27 -10.20 7.59
CA ILE A 21 -7.66 -9.21 6.71
C ILE A 21 -6.17 -9.52 6.43
N ASN A 22 -5.48 -10.09 7.42
CA ASN A 22 -4.07 -10.46 7.31
C ASN A 22 -3.82 -11.89 6.79
N ASN A 23 -4.87 -12.56 6.27
CA ASN A 23 -4.79 -13.94 5.78
C ASN A 23 -4.20 -14.93 6.79
N ASN A 24 -4.52 -14.75 8.07
CA ASN A 24 -4.09 -15.69 9.10
C ASN A 24 -5.00 -16.93 9.08
N ASN A 25 -4.39 -18.12 9.04
CA ASN A 25 -5.11 -19.39 8.92
C ASN A 25 -5.84 -19.84 10.21
N ASN A 26 -5.73 -19.09 11.30
CA ASN A 26 -6.35 -19.41 12.59
C ASN A 26 -7.80 -18.95 12.74
N VAL A 27 -8.54 -18.81 11.65
CA VAL A 27 -9.96 -18.46 11.63
C VAL A 27 -10.72 -19.50 10.82
N LYS A 28 -11.85 -19.96 11.34
CA LYS A 28 -12.72 -20.91 10.64
C LYS A 28 -13.15 -20.34 9.28
N GLU A 29 -13.19 -21.18 8.25
CA GLU A 29 -13.51 -20.78 6.89
C GLU A 29 -14.86 -20.06 6.77
N GLU A 30 -15.90 -20.59 7.45
CA GLU A 30 -17.23 -19.97 7.51
C GLU A 30 -17.18 -18.53 8.06
N THR A 31 -16.41 -18.32 9.12
CA THR A 31 -16.23 -16.99 9.72
C THR A 31 -15.47 -16.05 8.78
N LYS A 32 -14.46 -16.58 8.11
CA LYS A 32 -13.65 -15.84 7.13
C LYS A 32 -14.49 -15.37 5.94
N GLU A 33 -15.31 -16.26 5.37
CA GLU A 33 -16.24 -15.95 4.28
C GLU A 33 -17.23 -14.86 4.67
N ARG A 34 -17.86 -14.99 5.86
CA ARG A 34 -18.78 -13.99 6.39
C ARG A 34 -18.16 -12.62 6.56
N ILE A 35 -16.95 -12.54 7.12
CA ILE A 35 -16.22 -11.29 7.29
C ILE A 35 -15.87 -10.68 5.94
N ASN A 36 -15.38 -11.47 4.99
CA ASN A 36 -15.03 -11.00 3.64
C ASN A 36 -16.25 -10.48 2.88
N GLN A 37 -17.41 -11.11 3.03
CA GLN A 37 -18.67 -10.65 2.45
C GLN A 37 -19.05 -9.28 3.03
N ILE A 38 -19.02 -9.10 4.35
CA ILE A 38 -19.34 -7.83 5.02
C ILE A 38 -18.38 -6.73 4.56
N ILE A 39 -17.09 -7.03 4.46
CA ILE A 39 -16.06 -6.10 3.96
C ILE A 39 -16.42 -5.63 2.54
N LYS A 40 -16.79 -6.56 1.66
CA LYS A 40 -17.16 -6.28 0.28
C LYS A 40 -18.44 -5.46 0.17
N GLU A 41 -19.50 -5.84 0.88
CA GLU A 41 -20.81 -5.17 0.86
C GLU A 41 -20.72 -3.72 1.38
N ASN A 42 -19.83 -3.47 2.32
CA ASN A 42 -19.65 -2.15 2.92
C ASN A 42 -18.50 -1.33 2.29
N ASN A 43 -17.90 -1.82 1.21
CA ASN A 43 -16.74 -1.18 0.58
C ASN A 43 -15.67 -0.77 1.61
N TYR A 44 -15.43 -1.63 2.60
CA TYR A 44 -14.44 -1.35 3.63
C TYR A 44 -13.03 -1.65 3.10
N TYR A 45 -12.19 -0.63 3.13
CA TYR A 45 -10.77 -0.75 2.79
C TYR A 45 -9.95 -0.70 4.08
N PRO A 46 -9.22 -1.78 4.42
CA PRO A 46 -8.32 -1.76 5.57
C PRO A 46 -7.30 -0.62 5.47
N ASN A 47 -7.04 0.04 6.59
CA ASN A 47 -6.02 1.07 6.63
C ASN A 47 -4.63 0.43 6.43
N ILE A 48 -4.07 0.58 5.23
CA ILE A 48 -2.77 0.03 4.84
C ILE A 48 -1.65 0.57 5.74
N ILE A 49 -1.75 1.82 6.19
CA ILE A 49 -0.76 2.44 7.08
C ILE A 49 -0.72 1.72 8.42
N ALA A 50 -1.89 1.46 9.03
CA ALA A 50 -1.97 0.74 10.29
C ALA A 50 -1.50 -0.73 10.14
N ARG A 51 -1.80 -1.35 9.00
CA ARG A 51 -1.35 -2.70 8.65
C ARG A 51 0.17 -2.76 8.47
N ASN A 52 0.74 -1.82 7.75
CA ASN A 52 2.19 -1.74 7.51
C ASN A 52 2.95 -1.48 8.81
N LEU A 53 2.40 -0.65 9.71
CA LEU A 53 2.95 -0.44 11.05
C LEU A 53 3.00 -1.73 11.88
N SER A 54 1.96 -2.55 11.82
CA SER A 54 1.90 -3.80 12.58
C SER A 54 2.81 -4.91 12.05
N LYS A 55 3.09 -4.90 10.73
CA LYS A 55 3.96 -5.89 10.06
C LYS A 55 5.38 -5.39 9.81
N ASN A 56 5.65 -4.11 10.05
CA ASN A 56 6.91 -3.45 9.64
C ASN A 56 7.27 -3.65 8.16
N GLU A 57 6.25 -3.83 7.31
CA GLU A 57 6.39 -4.06 5.87
C GLU A 57 5.72 -2.93 5.09
N ASN A 58 6.51 -2.14 4.37
CA ASN A 58 6.02 -1.22 3.38
C ASN A 58 6.47 -1.70 1.99
N ASN A 59 5.54 -2.14 1.16
CA ASN A 59 5.82 -2.60 -0.20
C ASN A 59 5.74 -1.46 -1.22
N THR A 60 6.17 -0.27 -0.83
CA THR A 60 6.17 0.92 -1.69
C THR A 60 7.60 1.39 -1.93
N ILE A 61 7.93 1.72 -3.17
CA ILE A 61 9.16 2.37 -3.56
C ILE A 61 8.86 3.78 -4.07
N GLY A 62 9.80 4.70 -3.84
CA GLY A 62 9.76 6.04 -4.41
C GLY A 62 10.62 6.09 -5.68
N VAL A 63 10.11 6.73 -6.73
CA VAL A 63 10.88 6.99 -7.95
C VAL A 63 10.85 8.48 -8.24
N ILE A 64 12.00 9.08 -8.48
CA ILE A 64 12.14 10.48 -8.86
C ILE A 64 12.71 10.56 -10.26
N VAL A 65 12.00 11.22 -11.15
CA VAL A 65 12.46 11.51 -12.52
C VAL A 65 12.52 13.02 -12.76
N PRO A 66 13.45 13.49 -13.57
CA PRO A 66 13.53 14.93 -13.86
C PRO A 66 12.43 15.43 -14.79
N ASP A 67 11.94 14.57 -15.70
CA ASP A 67 10.93 14.95 -16.68
C ASP A 67 10.12 13.72 -17.11
N ILE A 68 8.81 13.81 -17.04
CA ILE A 68 7.89 12.74 -17.47
C ILE A 68 7.53 12.82 -18.96
N LYS A 69 7.85 13.93 -19.63
CA LYS A 69 7.55 14.12 -21.06
C LYS A 69 8.64 13.55 -21.96
N ASN A 70 9.85 13.38 -21.43
CA ASN A 70 10.96 12.84 -22.18
C ASN A 70 10.83 11.31 -22.31
N LEU A 71 10.81 10.82 -23.57
CA LEU A 71 10.67 9.40 -23.88
C LEU A 71 11.76 8.51 -23.24
N TYR A 72 12.94 9.05 -22.98
CA TYR A 72 14.00 8.33 -22.29
C TYR A 72 13.58 7.93 -20.86
N PHE A 73 13.04 8.90 -20.09
CA PHE A 73 12.58 8.62 -18.74
C PHE A 73 11.30 7.80 -18.71
N ALA A 74 10.43 7.98 -19.72
CA ALA A 74 9.24 7.15 -19.89
C ALA A 74 9.60 5.67 -20.10
N SER A 75 10.62 5.38 -20.91
CA SER A 75 11.10 4.01 -21.14
C SER A 75 11.72 3.40 -19.87
N ILE A 76 12.45 4.19 -19.08
CA ILE A 76 12.99 3.74 -17.79
C ILE A 76 11.85 3.41 -16.83
N MET A 77 10.84 4.28 -16.76
CA MET A 77 9.68 4.07 -15.90
C MET A 77 8.91 2.81 -16.28
N ASP A 78 8.76 2.52 -17.57
CA ASP A 78 8.09 1.31 -18.05
C ASP A 78 8.79 0.05 -17.48
N GLY A 79 10.11 -0.02 -17.57
CA GLY A 79 10.89 -1.11 -16.98
C GLY A 79 10.79 -1.20 -15.45
N ILE A 80 10.77 -0.06 -14.75
CA ILE A 80 10.61 -0.02 -13.30
C ILE A 80 9.20 -0.52 -12.91
N VAL A 81 8.17 -0.11 -13.63
CA VAL A 81 6.78 -0.54 -13.38
C VAL A 81 6.64 -2.04 -13.57
N ASP A 82 7.19 -2.59 -14.65
CA ASP A 82 7.14 -4.03 -14.91
C ASP A 82 7.80 -4.83 -13.78
N GLU A 83 9.01 -4.44 -13.38
CA GLU A 83 9.72 -5.15 -12.32
C GLU A 83 9.05 -4.96 -10.95
N ALA A 84 8.52 -3.79 -10.65
CA ALA A 84 7.76 -3.54 -9.44
C ALA A 84 6.51 -4.42 -9.34
N ASN A 85 5.77 -4.55 -10.45
CA ASN A 85 4.60 -5.43 -10.53
C ASN A 85 4.97 -6.90 -10.31
N ASN A 86 6.07 -7.37 -10.89
CA ASN A 86 6.57 -8.73 -10.70
C ASN A 86 6.95 -9.01 -9.22
N ARG A 87 7.34 -7.99 -8.49
CA ARG A 87 7.72 -8.08 -7.07
C ARG A 87 6.62 -7.66 -6.09
N ASN A 88 5.41 -7.39 -6.58
CA ASN A 88 4.30 -6.86 -5.77
C ASN A 88 4.68 -5.57 -5.00
N LEU A 89 5.42 -4.68 -5.65
CA LEU A 89 5.77 -3.36 -5.13
C LEU A 89 4.86 -2.29 -5.73
N ASN A 90 4.47 -1.34 -4.89
CA ASN A 90 3.79 -0.11 -5.31
C ASN A 90 4.82 0.98 -5.64
N ILE A 91 4.47 1.91 -6.50
CA ILE A 91 5.33 3.02 -6.89
C ILE A 91 4.68 4.34 -6.52
N ILE A 92 5.45 5.24 -5.92
CA ILE A 92 5.13 6.66 -5.83
C ILE A 92 6.12 7.40 -6.72
N LEU A 93 5.59 8.12 -7.70
CA LEU A 93 6.40 8.89 -8.64
C LEU A 93 6.48 10.35 -8.23
N GLY A 94 7.69 10.89 -8.15
CA GLY A 94 7.99 12.32 -8.06
C GLY A 94 8.64 12.83 -9.35
N CYS A 95 8.16 13.96 -9.87
CA CYS A 95 8.79 14.65 -10.98
C CYS A 95 9.47 15.91 -10.49
N SER A 96 10.81 15.97 -10.57
CA SER A 96 11.58 17.07 -10.01
C SER A 96 11.69 18.28 -10.93
N ASN A 97 11.40 18.15 -12.22
CA ASN A 97 11.57 19.20 -13.24
C ASN A 97 12.97 19.86 -13.19
N GLU A 98 14.00 19.05 -12.94
CA GLU A 98 15.38 19.51 -12.76
C GLU A 98 15.56 20.55 -11.62
N ASN A 99 14.61 20.62 -10.70
CA ASN A 99 14.62 21.52 -9.55
C ASN A 99 15.11 20.78 -8.30
N PHE A 100 16.28 21.19 -7.82
CA PHE A 100 16.91 20.57 -6.66
C PHE A 100 16.08 20.66 -5.37
N LYS A 101 15.38 21.78 -5.16
CA LYS A 101 14.50 21.95 -4.00
C LYS A 101 13.31 20.99 -4.04
N LEU A 102 12.75 20.78 -5.23
CA LEU A 102 11.65 19.85 -5.43
C LEU A 102 12.10 18.40 -5.29
N GLN A 103 13.26 18.07 -5.81
CA GLN A 103 13.89 16.75 -5.63
C GLN A 103 14.07 16.43 -4.15
N LYS A 104 14.63 17.37 -3.38
CA LYS A 104 14.82 17.22 -1.92
C LYS A 104 13.50 17.01 -1.21
N LYS A 105 12.47 17.79 -1.57
CA LYS A 105 11.11 17.62 -1.01
C LYS A 105 10.56 16.21 -1.22
N TYR A 106 10.72 15.63 -2.42
CA TYR A 106 10.28 14.26 -2.69
C TYR A 106 11.06 13.23 -1.89
N ILE A 107 12.38 13.40 -1.75
CA ILE A 107 13.19 12.50 -0.92
C ILE A 107 12.70 12.52 0.54
N GLU A 108 12.51 13.71 1.10
CA GLU A 108 11.99 13.87 2.46
C GLU A 108 10.61 13.21 2.63
N LEU A 109 9.70 13.45 1.67
CA LEU A 109 8.38 12.82 1.65
C LEU A 109 8.47 11.28 1.64
N PHE A 110 9.34 10.72 0.81
CA PHE A 110 9.51 9.27 0.71
C PHE A 110 10.10 8.67 1.99
N ILE A 111 11.01 9.38 2.65
CA ILE A 111 11.54 9.00 3.96
C ILE A 111 10.43 9.01 5.02
N GLU A 112 9.63 10.07 5.07
CA GLU A 112 8.48 10.17 5.99
C GLU A 112 7.45 9.05 5.77
N GLN A 113 7.22 8.69 4.52
CA GLN A 113 6.32 7.59 4.15
C GLN A 113 6.96 6.19 4.33
N ARG A 114 8.21 6.13 4.76
CA ARG A 114 8.94 4.89 5.00
C ARG A 114 8.91 3.94 3.81
N VAL A 115 9.12 4.48 2.61
CA VAL A 115 9.24 3.64 1.41
C VAL A 115 10.41 2.67 1.55
N LYS A 116 10.31 1.53 0.87
CA LYS A 116 11.30 0.45 0.92
C LYS A 116 12.63 0.83 0.28
N GLY A 117 12.58 1.72 -0.69
CA GLY A 117 13.75 2.26 -1.40
C GLY A 117 13.37 3.43 -2.29
N ILE A 118 14.37 4.16 -2.76
CA ILE A 118 14.23 5.31 -3.67
C ILE A 118 15.12 5.07 -4.88
N ILE A 119 14.57 5.30 -6.06
CA ILE A 119 15.27 5.28 -7.35
C ILE A 119 15.25 6.69 -7.95
#